data_0c3b05db90ea3d672d6e46e4c245d976
#
_entry.id   0c3b05db90ea3d672d6e46e4c245d976
#
_cell.length_a   1.000
_cell.length_b   1.000
_cell.length_c   1.000
_cell.angle_alpha   90.00
_cell.angle_beta   90.00
_cell.angle_gamma   90.00
#
_symmetry.space_group_name_H-M   'P 1'
#
loop_
_entity.id
_entity.type
_entity.pdbx_description
1 polymer ?
#
loop_
_entity_poly.entity_id
_entity_poly.type
_entity_poly.pdbx_seq_one_letter_code
_entity_poly.pdbx_strand_id
1 'polypeptide(L)'
;MKRRHFKSIAIFLIAACAHIHWATAQNDAQKTPPTACPAAKTIKAPLLYGVWQVSFSAPPAGLPQTATLLLQRHEEFSDSLSGIVSRAPVTAQGHSAKAALAGDVEDGFVILDESSNNTSISGTWNGQLVEASCGREVTGVWKDTSANAPPDAPDVPFTMRKRPSPSGW
;
A
#
# COMPACT_ATOMS: atom_id res chain seq x y z
N MET A 1 -62.06 55.86 69.65
CA MET A 1 -60.69 55.38 69.48
C MET A 1 -60.69 54.37 68.35
N LYS A 2 -60.23 54.71 67.12
CA LYS A 2 -60.25 53.87 65.94
C LYS A 2 -58.80 53.76 65.44
N ARG A 3 -58.18 52.60 65.57
CA ARG A 3 -56.85 52.33 65.04
C ARG A 3 -56.94 51.94 63.57
N ARG A 4 -56.28 52.68 62.69
CA ARG A 4 -56.13 52.38 61.27
C ARG A 4 -54.90 51.52 61.03
N HIS A 5 -55.13 50.33 60.49
CA HIS A 5 -54.03 49.45 60.02
C HIS A 5 -53.59 49.90 58.64
N PHE A 6 -52.30 50.24 58.53
CA PHE A 6 -51.62 50.48 57.27
C PHE A 6 -51.14 49.15 56.74
N LYS A 7 -51.63 48.77 55.56
CA LYS A 7 -51.16 47.58 54.88
C LYS A 7 -50.01 47.99 53.93
N SER A 8 -48.83 47.61 54.22
CA SER A 8 -47.61 47.75 53.31
C SER A 8 -47.74 46.72 52.21
N ILE A 9 -47.78 47.21 50.97
CA ILE A 9 -47.67 46.36 49.76
C ILE A 9 -46.23 46.30 49.41
N ALA A 10 -45.61 45.12 49.57
CA ALA A 10 -44.28 44.81 49.09
C ALA A 10 -44.34 44.45 47.59
N ILE A 11 -43.77 45.28 46.76
CA ILE A 11 -43.61 45.01 45.32
C ILE A 11 -42.37 44.17 45.15
N PHE A 12 -42.54 42.88 44.78
CA PHE A 12 -41.44 42.00 44.35
C PHE A 12 -41.14 42.29 42.88
N LEU A 13 -39.97 42.90 42.64
CA LEU A 13 -39.37 43.02 41.34
C LEU A 13 -38.67 41.70 41.00
N ILE A 14 -39.25 40.91 40.10
CA ILE A 14 -38.60 39.70 39.56
C ILE A 14 -37.69 40.15 38.42
N ALA A 15 -36.41 40.14 38.71
CA ALA A 15 -35.38 40.31 37.67
C ALA A 15 -35.21 39.00 36.87
N ALA A 16 -35.76 38.97 35.68
CA ALA A 16 -35.57 37.86 34.73
C ALA A 16 -34.18 37.98 34.13
N CYS A 17 -33.20 37.19 34.66
CA CYS A 17 -31.91 36.99 34.03
C CYS A 17 -32.05 36.09 32.82
N ALA A 18 -32.09 36.68 31.62
CA ALA A 18 -32.01 35.94 30.36
C ALA A 18 -30.59 35.39 30.22
N HIS A 19 -30.40 34.10 30.50
CA HIS A 19 -29.16 33.41 30.23
C HIS A 19 -29.11 33.09 28.72
N ILE A 20 -28.36 33.90 27.97
CA ILE A 20 -28.03 33.63 26.58
C ILE A 20 -27.00 32.47 26.59
N HIS A 21 -27.45 31.25 26.38
CA HIS A 21 -26.58 30.11 26.13
C HIS A 21 -26.03 30.27 24.71
N TRP A 22 -24.78 30.65 24.62
CA TRP A 22 -24.01 30.50 23.37
C TRP A 22 -23.77 29.02 23.17
N ALA A 23 -24.56 28.39 22.31
CA ALA A 23 -24.27 27.08 21.81
C ALA A 23 -23.01 27.21 20.92
N THR A 24 -21.85 26.87 21.48
CA THR A 24 -20.66 26.59 20.67
C THR A 24 -20.96 25.34 19.86
N ALA A 25 -21.29 25.50 18.58
CA ALA A 25 -21.31 24.41 17.65
C ALA A 25 -19.88 23.87 17.57
N GLN A 26 -19.59 22.80 18.30
CA GLN A 26 -18.40 22.00 18.09
C GLN A 26 -18.58 21.38 16.71
N ASN A 27 -17.87 21.94 15.72
CA ASN A 27 -17.60 21.24 14.49
C ASN A 27 -16.70 20.07 14.86
N ASP A 28 -17.28 18.95 15.31
CA ASP A 28 -16.67 17.65 15.22
C ASP A 28 -16.48 17.39 13.73
N ALA A 29 -15.30 17.81 13.24
CA ALA A 29 -14.81 17.35 11.96
C ALA A 29 -14.86 15.82 12.05
N GLN A 30 -15.87 15.25 11.46
CA GLN A 30 -16.16 13.82 11.43
C GLN A 30 -14.96 13.18 10.78
N LYS A 31 -13.97 12.75 11.63
CA LYS A 31 -12.80 12.03 11.20
C LYS A 31 -13.32 10.75 10.58
N THR A 32 -13.45 10.76 9.25
CA THR A 32 -13.82 9.56 8.49
C THR A 32 -12.96 8.42 9.02
N PRO A 33 -13.55 7.31 9.50
CA PRO A 33 -12.75 6.17 9.95
C PRO A 33 -11.80 5.81 8.82
N PRO A 34 -10.54 5.47 9.12
CA PRO A 34 -9.61 5.06 8.08
C PRO A 34 -10.28 3.92 7.31
N THR A 35 -10.40 4.06 6.01
CA THR A 35 -10.96 3.02 5.14
C THR A 35 -10.16 1.75 5.40
N ALA A 36 -10.82 0.71 5.93
CA ALA A 36 -10.15 -0.56 6.20
C ALA A 36 -9.54 -1.08 4.89
N CYS A 37 -8.31 -1.58 4.96
CA CYS A 37 -7.66 -2.21 3.81
C CYS A 37 -8.48 -3.41 3.34
N PRO A 38 -8.61 -3.63 2.02
CA PRO A 38 -9.16 -4.88 1.51
C PRO A 38 -8.28 -6.05 1.99
N ALA A 39 -8.91 -7.19 2.26
CA ALA A 39 -8.18 -8.42 2.59
C ALA A 39 -7.26 -8.80 1.42
N ALA A 40 -6.05 -9.30 1.70
CA ALA A 40 -5.06 -9.63 0.69
C ALA A 40 -5.63 -10.53 -0.42
N LYS A 41 -6.43 -11.53 -0.06
CA LYS A 41 -7.08 -12.45 -1.00
C LYS A 41 -8.08 -11.81 -1.98
N THR A 42 -8.54 -10.60 -1.70
CA THR A 42 -9.50 -9.89 -2.57
C THR A 42 -8.82 -8.88 -3.50
N ILE A 43 -7.52 -8.70 -3.35
CA ILE A 43 -6.74 -7.76 -4.17
C ILE A 43 -6.59 -8.32 -5.58
N LYS A 44 -6.84 -7.46 -6.59
CA LYS A 44 -6.75 -7.79 -8.00
C LYS A 44 -5.64 -7.00 -8.68
N ALA A 45 -5.20 -7.45 -9.84
CA ALA A 45 -4.10 -6.89 -10.62
C ALA A 45 -4.07 -5.35 -10.71
N PRO A 46 -5.18 -4.62 -10.94
CA PRO A 46 -5.15 -3.15 -11.02
C PRO A 46 -4.62 -2.45 -9.77
N LEU A 47 -4.81 -3.04 -8.58
CA LEU A 47 -4.27 -2.48 -7.35
C LEU A 47 -2.75 -2.62 -7.24
N LEU A 48 -2.16 -3.51 -8.03
CA LEU A 48 -0.71 -3.76 -8.03
C LEU A 48 0.03 -2.92 -9.08
N TYR A 49 -0.67 -2.28 -10.04
CA TYR A 49 0.01 -1.47 -11.06
C TYR A 49 0.80 -0.32 -10.44
N GLY A 50 1.99 -0.08 -10.94
CA GLY A 50 2.88 0.99 -10.53
C GLY A 50 4.30 0.53 -10.23
N VAL A 51 5.06 1.39 -9.59
CA VAL A 51 6.48 1.16 -9.28
C VAL A 51 6.62 0.51 -7.91
N TRP A 52 7.44 -0.54 -7.86
CA TRP A 52 7.75 -1.29 -6.66
C TRP A 52 9.25 -1.27 -6.39
N GLN A 53 9.63 -1.07 -5.15
CA GLN A 53 11.01 -1.22 -4.68
C GLN A 53 11.15 -2.59 -4.04
N VAL A 54 12.12 -3.35 -4.52
CA VAL A 54 12.46 -4.68 -3.98
C VAL A 54 13.72 -4.60 -3.14
N SER A 55 13.72 -5.37 -2.05
CA SER A 55 14.90 -5.66 -1.24
C SER A 55 15.04 -7.17 -1.11
N PHE A 56 16.18 -7.72 -1.50
CA PHE A 56 16.51 -9.12 -1.32
C PHE A 56 17.25 -9.33 0.00
N SER A 57 16.94 -10.43 0.70
CA SER A 57 17.65 -10.84 1.92
C SER A 57 18.75 -11.83 1.55
N ALA A 58 19.99 -11.48 1.90
CA ALA A 58 21.17 -12.31 1.64
C ALA A 58 21.26 -12.82 0.19
N PRO A 59 21.24 -11.93 -0.82
CA PRO A 59 21.32 -12.35 -2.21
C PRO A 59 22.67 -13.01 -2.49
N PRO A 60 22.72 -14.03 -3.37
CA PRO A 60 23.96 -14.64 -3.80
C PRO A 60 24.82 -13.65 -4.60
N ALA A 61 26.11 -13.96 -4.75
CA ALA A 61 27.01 -13.16 -5.57
C ALA A 61 26.45 -13.01 -7.00
N GLY A 62 26.45 -11.78 -7.52
CA GLY A 62 25.90 -11.47 -8.85
C GLY A 62 24.44 -10.98 -8.84
N LEU A 63 23.68 -11.21 -7.78
CA LEU A 63 22.36 -10.60 -7.60
C LEU A 63 22.49 -9.35 -6.71
N PRO A 64 22.06 -8.15 -7.18
CA PRO A 64 22.10 -6.95 -6.35
C PRO A 64 21.09 -7.03 -5.20
N GLN A 65 21.36 -6.30 -4.12
CA GLN A 65 20.47 -6.28 -2.94
C GLN A 65 19.11 -5.67 -3.21
N THR A 66 18.99 -4.88 -4.27
CA THR A 66 17.74 -4.18 -4.59
C THR A 66 17.40 -4.29 -6.07
N ALA A 67 16.11 -4.19 -6.36
CA ALA A 67 15.59 -4.05 -7.72
C ALA A 67 14.41 -3.09 -7.74
N THR A 68 14.04 -2.62 -8.92
CA THR A 68 12.81 -1.86 -9.14
C THR A 68 11.95 -2.61 -10.14
N LEU A 69 10.68 -2.84 -9.79
CA LEU A 69 9.67 -3.37 -10.72
C LEU A 69 8.74 -2.26 -11.13
N LEU A 70 8.38 -2.24 -12.41
CA LEU A 70 7.23 -1.55 -12.92
C LEU A 70 6.18 -2.60 -13.30
N LEU A 71 5.06 -2.65 -12.57
CA LEU A 71 3.94 -3.53 -12.89
C LEU A 71 2.84 -2.75 -13.58
N GLN A 72 2.25 -3.32 -14.60
CA GLN A 72 1.21 -2.72 -15.42
C GLN A 72 0.23 -3.79 -15.90
N ARG A 73 -0.84 -3.35 -16.59
CA ARG A 73 -1.81 -4.25 -17.18
C ARG A 73 -1.14 -5.09 -18.27
N HIS A 74 -1.45 -6.39 -18.30
CA HIS A 74 -1.10 -7.23 -19.44
C HIS A 74 -1.94 -6.82 -20.68
N GLU A 75 -1.32 -6.79 -21.85
CA GLU A 75 -1.97 -6.28 -23.06
C GLU A 75 -3.16 -7.16 -23.49
N GLU A 76 -2.99 -8.47 -23.42
CA GLU A 76 -3.97 -9.45 -23.86
C GLU A 76 -4.90 -9.94 -22.75
N PHE A 77 -4.39 -10.06 -21.51
CA PHE A 77 -5.11 -10.61 -20.37
C PHE A 77 -5.38 -9.56 -19.31
N SER A 78 -6.63 -9.10 -19.21
CA SER A 78 -7.01 -7.96 -18.37
C SER A 78 -6.76 -8.17 -16.87
N ASP A 79 -6.78 -9.42 -16.42
CA ASP A 79 -6.63 -9.77 -15.01
C ASP A 79 -5.20 -10.17 -14.63
N SER A 80 -4.31 -10.23 -15.64
CA SER A 80 -2.90 -10.56 -15.48
C SER A 80 -2.02 -9.32 -15.38
N LEU A 81 -0.82 -9.53 -14.88
CA LEU A 81 0.24 -8.53 -14.73
C LEU A 81 1.25 -8.67 -15.87
N SER A 82 1.73 -7.56 -16.36
CA SER A 82 2.98 -7.47 -17.12
C SER A 82 3.90 -6.45 -16.47
N GLY A 83 5.15 -6.41 -16.90
CA GLY A 83 6.05 -5.40 -16.35
C GLY A 83 7.48 -5.56 -16.76
N ILE A 84 8.32 -4.81 -16.04
CA ILE A 84 9.78 -4.84 -16.22
C ILE A 84 10.41 -4.81 -14.82
N VAL A 85 11.39 -5.72 -14.60
CA VAL A 85 12.31 -5.60 -13.49
C VAL A 85 13.59 -4.91 -13.98
N SER A 86 14.11 -4.01 -13.16
CA SER A 86 15.38 -3.32 -13.41
C SER A 86 16.28 -3.50 -12.20
N ARG A 87 17.51 -3.95 -12.43
CA ARG A 87 18.55 -4.15 -11.42
C ARG A 87 19.75 -3.26 -11.70
N ALA A 88 20.26 -2.59 -10.67
CA ALA A 88 21.52 -1.87 -10.77
C ALA A 88 22.69 -2.85 -11.01
N PRO A 89 23.78 -2.42 -11.65
CA PRO A 89 24.95 -3.25 -11.77
C PRO A 89 25.54 -3.55 -10.39
N VAL A 90 26.06 -4.77 -10.22
CA VAL A 90 26.71 -5.20 -8.95
C VAL A 90 28.11 -4.59 -8.82
N THR A 91 28.75 -4.24 -9.93
CA THR A 91 30.06 -3.58 -9.98
C THR A 91 29.97 -2.25 -10.71
N ALA A 92 30.91 -1.33 -10.46
CA ALA A 92 30.93 -0.02 -11.11
C ALA A 92 31.09 -0.10 -12.64
N GLN A 93 31.66 -1.18 -13.17
CA GLN A 93 31.83 -1.44 -14.60
C GLN A 93 30.68 -2.27 -15.20
N GLY A 94 29.77 -2.75 -14.36
CA GLY A 94 28.65 -3.57 -14.79
C GLY A 94 27.57 -2.73 -15.50
N HIS A 95 26.72 -3.41 -16.24
CA HIS A 95 25.56 -2.81 -16.88
C HIS A 95 24.29 -3.09 -16.05
N SER A 96 23.35 -2.17 -16.05
CA SER A 96 22.04 -2.43 -15.47
C SER A 96 21.33 -3.54 -16.25
N ALA A 97 20.81 -4.52 -15.53
CA ALA A 97 20.03 -5.60 -16.12
C ALA A 97 18.55 -5.23 -16.12
N LYS A 98 17.86 -5.52 -17.24
CA LYS A 98 16.41 -5.45 -17.35
C LYS A 98 15.86 -6.78 -17.85
N ALA A 99 14.70 -7.17 -17.33
CA ALA A 99 13.99 -8.33 -17.80
C ALA A 99 12.47 -8.04 -17.83
N ALA A 100 11.76 -8.66 -18.76
CA ALA A 100 10.31 -8.60 -18.82
C ALA A 100 9.71 -9.45 -17.70
N LEU A 101 8.52 -9.05 -17.24
CA LEU A 101 7.71 -9.76 -16.26
C LEU A 101 6.34 -10.04 -16.83
N ALA A 102 5.81 -11.23 -16.57
CA ALA A 102 4.42 -11.59 -16.79
C ALA A 102 3.94 -12.48 -15.63
N GLY A 103 2.67 -12.38 -15.27
CA GLY A 103 2.13 -13.22 -14.21
C GLY A 103 0.79 -12.76 -13.68
N ASP A 104 0.42 -13.24 -12.50
CA ASP A 104 -0.92 -13.12 -11.96
C ASP A 104 -0.94 -12.78 -10.48
N VAL A 105 -2.11 -12.34 -10.02
CA VAL A 105 -2.45 -12.25 -8.60
C VAL A 105 -3.76 -13.00 -8.36
N GLU A 106 -3.70 -13.99 -7.48
CA GLU A 106 -4.86 -14.81 -7.10
C GLU A 106 -4.79 -15.15 -5.61
N ASP A 107 -5.89 -14.99 -4.91
CA ASP A 107 -6.02 -15.30 -3.47
C ASP A 107 -4.93 -14.68 -2.58
N GLY A 108 -4.40 -13.54 -2.99
CA GLY A 108 -3.33 -12.86 -2.28
C GLY A 108 -1.92 -13.32 -2.65
N PHE A 109 -1.78 -14.32 -3.52
CA PHE A 109 -0.50 -14.72 -4.07
C PHE A 109 -0.19 -13.90 -5.32
N VAL A 110 1.08 -13.51 -5.47
CA VAL A 110 1.61 -12.80 -6.62
C VAL A 110 2.69 -13.67 -7.23
N ILE A 111 2.44 -14.19 -8.43
CA ILE A 111 3.35 -15.09 -9.14
C ILE A 111 3.77 -14.38 -10.42
N LEU A 112 5.08 -14.17 -10.60
CA LEU A 112 5.61 -13.54 -11.81
C LEU A 112 6.74 -14.40 -12.38
N ASP A 113 6.70 -14.57 -13.69
CA ASP A 113 7.79 -15.10 -14.49
C ASP A 113 8.63 -13.95 -15.03
N GLU A 114 9.94 -14.10 -14.94
CA GLU A 114 10.93 -13.16 -15.43
C GLU A 114 11.61 -13.71 -16.67
N SER A 115 11.73 -12.88 -17.72
CA SER A 115 12.46 -13.24 -18.94
C SER A 115 13.44 -12.17 -19.34
N SER A 116 14.72 -12.53 -19.36
CA SER A 116 15.82 -11.63 -19.75
C SER A 116 16.00 -11.50 -21.25
N ASN A 117 15.42 -12.39 -22.03
CA ASN A 117 15.52 -12.45 -23.49
C ASN A 117 14.17 -12.47 -24.21
N ASN A 118 13.06 -12.30 -23.51
CA ASN A 118 11.68 -12.38 -24.00
C ASN A 118 11.31 -13.72 -24.67
N THR A 119 12.06 -14.78 -24.39
CA THR A 119 11.85 -16.09 -25.03
C THR A 119 11.76 -17.21 -24.00
N SER A 120 12.61 -17.18 -22.99
CA SER A 120 12.66 -18.20 -21.94
C SER A 120 12.57 -17.57 -20.55
N ILE A 121 12.03 -18.29 -19.60
CA ILE A 121 11.99 -17.86 -18.20
C ILE A 121 13.39 -17.92 -17.65
N SER A 122 13.83 -16.82 -17.05
CA SER A 122 15.12 -16.68 -16.41
C SER A 122 15.05 -16.52 -14.89
N GLY A 123 13.85 -16.32 -14.35
CA GLY A 123 13.61 -16.24 -12.92
C GLY A 123 12.14 -16.34 -12.59
N THR A 124 11.81 -16.77 -11.39
CA THR A 124 10.44 -16.84 -10.90
C THR A 124 10.30 -16.09 -9.58
N TRP A 125 9.19 -15.38 -9.42
CA TRP A 125 8.83 -14.65 -8.21
C TRP A 125 7.59 -15.28 -7.62
N ASN A 126 7.69 -15.83 -6.42
CA ASN A 126 6.57 -16.41 -5.69
C ASN A 126 6.37 -15.59 -4.41
N GLY A 127 5.38 -14.72 -4.40
CA GLY A 127 5.12 -13.81 -3.31
C GLY A 127 3.70 -13.91 -2.76
N GLN A 128 3.52 -13.34 -1.58
CA GLN A 128 2.24 -13.21 -0.92
C GLN A 128 2.05 -11.77 -0.45
N LEU A 129 0.87 -11.22 -0.70
CA LEU A 129 0.47 -9.91 -0.20
C LEU A 129 0.40 -9.92 1.33
N VAL A 130 1.03 -8.94 1.95
CA VAL A 130 0.99 -8.77 3.40
C VAL A 130 -0.38 -8.22 3.79
N GLU A 131 -1.06 -8.88 4.73
CA GLU A 131 -2.34 -8.40 5.27
C GLU A 131 -2.18 -6.98 5.85
N ALA A 132 -3.23 -6.20 5.80
CA ALA A 132 -3.26 -4.81 6.23
C ALA A 132 -2.28 -3.85 5.51
N SER A 133 -1.52 -4.32 4.50
CA SER A 133 -0.68 -3.45 3.66
C SER A 133 -1.48 -2.67 2.60
N CYS A 134 -2.79 -2.92 2.47
CA CYS A 134 -3.64 -2.38 1.39
C CYS A 134 -3.11 -2.70 -0.01
N GLY A 135 -2.50 -3.88 -0.19
CA GLY A 135 -1.90 -4.26 -1.47
C GLY A 135 -0.61 -3.50 -1.80
N ARG A 136 0.09 -3.00 -0.78
CA ARG A 136 1.31 -2.20 -0.97
C ARG A 136 2.59 -2.90 -0.56
N GLU A 137 2.50 -4.10 0.00
CA GLU A 137 3.64 -4.91 0.39
C GLU A 137 3.43 -6.37 -0.01
N VAL A 138 4.46 -6.98 -0.58
CA VAL A 138 4.53 -8.41 -0.91
C VAL A 138 5.83 -8.96 -0.35
N THR A 139 5.77 -10.12 0.26
CA THR A 139 6.95 -10.89 0.70
C THR A 139 6.95 -12.23 -0.01
N GLY A 140 8.14 -12.77 -0.29
CA GLY A 140 8.23 -14.04 -1.00
C GLY A 140 9.64 -14.46 -1.30
N VAL A 141 9.78 -15.31 -2.31
CA VAL A 141 11.08 -15.81 -2.79
C VAL A 141 11.20 -15.59 -4.29
N TRP A 142 12.38 -15.20 -4.71
CA TRP A 142 12.82 -15.20 -6.11
C TRP A 142 13.77 -16.36 -6.32
N LYS A 143 13.68 -17.03 -7.46
CA LYS A 143 14.57 -18.12 -7.84
C LYS A 143 15.12 -17.88 -9.23
N ASP A 144 16.42 -18.09 -9.40
CA ASP A 144 17.04 -18.17 -10.72
C ASP A 144 16.65 -19.49 -11.37
N THR A 145 15.99 -19.41 -12.52
CA THR A 145 15.56 -20.54 -13.35
C THR A 145 16.17 -20.48 -14.74
N SER A 146 17.19 -19.61 -14.93
CA SER A 146 17.88 -19.49 -16.21
C SER A 146 18.58 -20.80 -16.60
N ALA A 147 18.88 -20.96 -17.88
CA ALA A 147 19.56 -22.15 -18.38
C ALA A 147 20.95 -22.36 -17.75
N ASN A 148 21.56 -21.31 -17.19
CA ASN A 148 22.84 -21.33 -16.52
C ASN A 148 22.72 -21.41 -14.98
N ALA A 149 21.52 -21.46 -14.44
CA ALA A 149 21.31 -21.58 -13.00
C ALA A 149 21.82 -22.92 -12.50
N PRO A 150 22.46 -22.98 -11.31
CA PRO A 150 22.75 -24.25 -10.68
C PRO A 150 21.46 -25.05 -10.44
N PRO A 151 21.50 -26.40 -10.53
CA PRO A 151 20.33 -27.24 -10.27
C PRO A 151 19.73 -27.03 -8.87
N ASP A 152 20.56 -26.64 -7.92
CA ASP A 152 20.26 -26.30 -6.53
C ASP A 152 20.22 -24.79 -6.25
N ALA A 153 19.94 -23.97 -7.26
CA ALA A 153 19.83 -22.51 -7.08
C ALA A 153 18.93 -22.19 -5.90
N PRO A 154 19.40 -21.38 -4.94
CA PRO A 154 18.66 -21.10 -3.72
C PRO A 154 17.44 -20.21 -4.00
N ASP A 155 16.42 -20.39 -3.19
CA ASP A 155 15.34 -19.41 -3.08
C ASP A 155 15.89 -18.16 -2.36
N VAL A 156 15.76 -17.00 -2.98
CA VAL A 156 16.22 -15.72 -2.42
C VAL A 156 15.02 -14.96 -1.85
N PRO A 157 14.89 -14.83 -0.53
CA PRO A 157 13.79 -14.10 0.07
C PRO A 157 13.80 -12.64 -0.34
N PHE A 158 12.62 -12.08 -0.62
CA PHE A 158 12.44 -10.67 -0.92
C PHE A 158 11.28 -10.04 -0.17
N THR A 159 11.36 -8.74 -0.03
CA THR A 159 10.23 -7.87 0.28
C THR A 159 10.14 -6.82 -0.81
N MET A 160 8.96 -6.64 -1.39
CA MET A 160 8.73 -5.50 -2.30
C MET A 160 7.64 -4.58 -1.76
N ARG A 161 7.88 -3.27 -1.88
CA ARG A 161 6.97 -2.21 -1.43
C ARG A 161 6.61 -1.28 -2.57
N LYS A 162 5.31 -1.03 -2.71
CA LYS A 162 4.79 -0.12 -3.73
C LYS A 162 5.17 1.31 -3.39
N ARG A 163 5.79 2.00 -4.33
CA ARG A 163 6.11 3.42 -4.17
C ARG A 163 4.83 4.25 -4.23
N PRO A 164 4.69 5.30 -3.41
CA PRO A 164 3.62 6.25 -3.56
C PRO A 164 3.66 6.84 -4.98
N SER A 165 2.52 6.90 -5.65
CA SER A 165 2.42 7.74 -6.84
C SER A 165 2.64 9.19 -6.42
N PRO A 166 3.40 9.99 -7.17
CA PRO A 166 3.42 11.43 -6.93
C PRO A 166 1.97 11.92 -6.95
N SER A 167 1.50 12.46 -5.82
CA SER A 167 0.18 13.08 -5.74
C SER A 167 0.21 14.35 -6.58
N GLY A 168 -0.46 14.35 -7.70
CA GLY A 168 -0.68 15.54 -8.51
C GLY A 168 -0.28 15.40 -9.97
N TRP A 169 -1.11 14.78 -10.76
CA TRP A 169 -1.33 15.07 -12.17
C TRP A 169 -2.83 15.09 -12.39
#